data_76927d23dd9ae9c47d21697eb18a3578
#
_entry.id   76927d23dd9ae9c47d21697eb18a3578
#
_cell.length_a   1.000
_cell.length_b   1.000
_cell.length_c   1.000
_cell.angle_alpha   90.00
_cell.angle_beta   90.00
_cell.angle_gamma   90.00
#
_symmetry.space_group_name_H-M   'P 1'
#
loop_
_entity.id
_entity.type
_entity.pdbx_description
1 polymer ?
#
loop_
_entity_poly.entity_id
_entity_poly.type
_entity_poly.pdbx_seq_one_letter_code
_entity_poly.pdbx_strand_id
1 'polypeptide(L)'
;MAHIDLIIGSTLGAAEYVAEHLAEQLQTHQHTTTLHYQPDLVQLLASKGPDTVWLVVTSTHGAGQVPDNLHAFTQDLVQKPLQLADLRYAVVALGDSNYDTFCAAGRLLDQLLEQTNAQKIGERLEIDVTQHEIPEDAADLWFTTWHLLLN
;
A
#
# COMPACT_ATOMS: atom_id res chain seq x y z
N MET A 1 9.53 8.41 -15.05
CA MET A 1 10.09 7.80 -13.84
C MET A 1 9.43 8.38 -12.60
N ALA A 2 9.00 7.51 -11.70
CA ALA A 2 8.35 7.91 -10.46
C ALA A 2 9.19 7.48 -9.25
N HIS A 3 8.96 8.09 -8.11
CA HIS A 3 9.48 7.63 -6.83
C HIS A 3 8.32 7.01 -6.04
N ILE A 4 8.45 5.75 -5.66
CA ILE A 4 7.41 5.04 -4.95
C ILE A 4 7.80 4.84 -3.49
N ASP A 5 7.00 5.43 -2.59
CA ASP A 5 7.08 5.13 -1.18
C ASP A 5 6.16 3.94 -0.89
N LEU A 6 6.74 2.79 -0.57
CA LEU A 6 5.97 1.61 -0.19
C LEU A 6 5.70 1.68 1.31
N ILE A 7 4.42 1.79 1.65
CA ILE A 7 3.96 1.94 3.03
C ILE A 7 3.46 0.57 3.48
N ILE A 8 4.22 -0.10 4.33
CA ILE A 8 4.09 -1.53 4.59
C ILE A 8 3.46 -1.79 5.95
N GLY A 9 2.35 -2.54 5.95
CA GLY A 9 1.73 -3.02 7.17
C GLY A 9 1.81 -4.54 7.25
N SER A 10 2.52 -5.07 8.23
CA SER A 10 2.74 -6.49 8.32
C SER A 10 2.71 -6.98 9.77
N THR A 11 2.07 -8.14 9.97
CA THR A 11 2.06 -8.83 11.25
C THR A 11 3.01 -10.02 11.23
N LEU A 12 2.97 -10.81 10.15
CA LEU A 12 3.70 -12.07 10.03
C LEU A 12 4.65 -12.11 8.83
N GLY A 13 4.90 -10.95 8.21
CA GLY A 13 5.89 -10.85 7.14
C GLY A 13 5.36 -11.01 5.73
N ALA A 14 4.14 -11.50 5.51
CA ALA A 14 3.62 -11.72 4.15
C ALA A 14 3.57 -10.43 3.33
N ALA A 15 3.06 -9.34 3.92
CA ALA A 15 2.99 -8.06 3.23
C ALA A 15 4.39 -7.49 2.96
N GLU A 16 5.35 -7.75 3.85
CA GLU A 16 6.73 -7.31 3.64
C GLU A 16 7.34 -7.98 2.41
N TYR A 17 7.15 -9.30 2.26
CA TYR A 17 7.66 -10.03 1.09
C TYR A 17 7.02 -9.54 -0.20
N VAL A 18 5.72 -9.30 -0.20
CA VAL A 18 5.02 -8.75 -1.37
C VAL A 18 5.57 -7.37 -1.71
N ALA A 19 5.73 -6.50 -0.71
CA ALA A 19 6.25 -5.15 -0.91
C ALA A 19 7.67 -5.16 -1.46
N GLU A 20 8.53 -6.00 -0.89
CA GLU A 20 9.93 -6.11 -1.34
C GLU A 20 10.00 -6.62 -2.78
N HIS A 21 9.15 -7.57 -3.12
CA HIS A 21 9.07 -8.10 -4.47
C HIS A 21 8.60 -7.02 -5.47
N LEU A 22 7.57 -6.26 -5.10
CA LEU A 22 7.10 -5.16 -5.93
C LEU A 22 8.17 -4.06 -6.08
N ALA A 23 8.92 -3.78 -5.02
CA ALA A 23 10.02 -2.81 -5.08
C ALA A 23 11.08 -3.23 -6.09
N GLU A 24 11.44 -4.51 -6.12
CA GLU A 24 12.39 -5.03 -7.11
C GLU A 24 11.85 -4.85 -8.53
N GLN A 25 10.58 -5.15 -8.75
CA GLN A 25 9.95 -4.98 -10.05
C GLN A 25 9.95 -3.51 -10.49
N LEU A 26 9.64 -2.61 -9.57
CA LEU A 26 9.65 -1.17 -9.84
C LEU A 26 11.04 -0.70 -10.23
N GLN A 27 12.07 -1.16 -9.54
CA GLN A 27 13.45 -0.80 -9.84
C GLN A 27 13.87 -1.33 -11.21
N THR A 28 13.41 -2.52 -11.59
CA THR A 28 13.64 -3.08 -12.92
C THR A 28 13.07 -2.18 -14.01
N HIS A 29 11.97 -1.49 -13.71
CA HIS A 29 11.35 -0.52 -14.63
C HIS A 29 11.85 0.91 -14.41
N GLN A 30 12.99 1.05 -13.74
CA GLN A 30 13.72 2.32 -13.57
C GLN A 30 13.04 3.35 -12.66
N HIS A 31 12.11 2.91 -11.82
CA HIS A 31 11.57 3.74 -10.76
C HIS A 31 12.45 3.65 -9.52
N THR A 32 12.42 4.67 -8.68
CA THR A 32 13.08 4.61 -7.38
C THR A 32 12.07 4.24 -6.30
N THR A 33 12.54 3.58 -5.24
CA THR A 33 11.66 3.08 -4.18
C THR A 33 12.24 3.36 -2.81
N THR A 34 11.37 3.57 -1.84
CA THR A 34 11.72 3.57 -0.42
C THR A 34 10.73 2.68 0.31
N LEU A 35 11.23 1.76 1.11
CA LEU A 35 10.41 0.83 1.89
C LEU A 35 10.25 1.39 3.31
N HIS A 36 9.01 1.58 3.73
CA HIS A 36 8.69 2.14 5.05
C HIS A 36 8.07 1.06 5.93
N TYR A 37 8.86 0.53 6.86
CA TYR A 37 8.42 -0.48 7.84
C TYR A 37 7.85 0.14 9.10
N GLN A 38 8.16 1.41 9.36
CA GLN A 38 7.60 2.21 10.45
C GLN A 38 7.22 3.58 9.87
N PRO A 39 6.17 3.62 9.02
CA PRO A 39 5.87 4.86 8.29
C PRO A 39 5.48 5.99 9.24
N ASP A 40 6.03 7.17 8.95
CA ASP A 40 5.75 8.41 9.66
C ASP A 40 5.12 9.38 8.67
N LEU A 41 3.87 9.75 8.91
CA LEU A 41 3.12 10.61 7.99
C LEU A 41 3.80 11.97 7.78
N VAL A 42 4.33 12.56 8.85
CA VAL A 42 5.01 13.88 8.76
C VAL A 42 6.22 13.78 7.84
N GLN A 43 7.03 12.74 8.00
CA GLN A 43 8.21 12.53 7.17
C GLN A 43 7.83 12.26 5.71
N LEU A 44 6.82 11.43 5.49
CA LEU A 44 6.32 11.11 4.15
C LEU A 44 5.82 12.37 3.43
N LEU A 45 5.10 13.23 4.14
CA LEU A 45 4.61 14.49 3.57
C LEU A 45 5.76 15.44 3.25
N ALA A 46 6.78 15.49 4.11
CA ALA A 46 7.93 16.38 3.91
C ALA A 46 8.77 15.97 2.69
N SER A 47 8.88 14.66 2.42
CA SER A 47 9.69 14.15 1.31
C SER A 47 8.91 14.01 0.00
N LYS A 48 7.61 14.26 0.01
CA LYS A 48 6.74 14.11 -1.15
C LYS A 48 7.07 15.14 -2.22
N GLY A 49 7.29 14.66 -3.44
CA GLY A 49 7.52 15.51 -4.61
C GLY A 49 6.46 15.27 -5.69
N PRO A 50 6.59 15.93 -6.85
CA PRO A 50 5.57 15.83 -7.92
C PRO A 50 5.46 14.44 -8.54
N ASP A 51 6.54 13.65 -8.47
CA ASP A 51 6.57 12.30 -9.04
C ASP A 51 6.40 11.21 -8.00
N THR A 52 6.00 11.57 -6.79
CA THR A 52 5.83 10.62 -5.70
C THR A 52 4.52 9.85 -5.85
N VAL A 53 4.59 8.54 -5.62
CA VAL A 53 3.43 7.65 -5.54
C VAL A 53 3.51 6.90 -4.21
N TRP A 54 2.41 6.84 -3.47
CA TRP A 54 2.33 6.01 -2.28
C TRP A 54 1.69 4.68 -2.64
N LEU A 55 2.42 3.60 -2.43
CA LEU A 55 1.90 2.24 -2.61
C LEU A 55 1.77 1.60 -1.23
N VAL A 56 0.54 1.48 -0.76
CA VAL A 56 0.26 0.82 0.51
C VAL A 56 0.19 -0.68 0.26
N VAL A 57 0.97 -1.45 1.03
CA VAL A 57 0.93 -2.91 0.99
C VAL A 57 0.71 -3.38 2.41
N THR A 58 -0.48 -3.87 2.72
CA THR A 58 -0.81 -4.19 4.10
C THR A 58 -1.60 -5.49 4.24
N SER A 59 -1.25 -6.26 5.27
CA SER A 59 -2.10 -7.35 5.75
C SER A 59 -3.17 -6.80 6.67
N THR A 60 -4.11 -7.66 7.08
CA THR A 60 -5.17 -7.33 8.00
C THR A 60 -4.92 -8.10 9.30
N HIS A 61 -4.94 -7.38 10.43
CA HIS A 61 -4.67 -7.96 11.74
C HIS A 61 -6.00 -8.32 12.45
N GLY A 62 -6.07 -9.53 12.99
CA GLY A 62 -7.17 -9.94 13.88
C GLY A 62 -8.56 -9.62 13.33
N ALA A 63 -9.28 -8.75 14.03
CA ALA A 63 -10.68 -8.39 13.73
C ALA A 63 -10.81 -7.28 12.68
N GLY A 64 -9.84 -7.12 11.79
CA GLY A 64 -9.90 -6.15 10.69
C GLY A 64 -9.05 -4.91 10.94
N GLN A 65 -8.24 -4.93 11.96
CA GLN A 65 -7.38 -3.80 12.32
C GLN A 65 -6.16 -3.72 11.40
N VAL A 66 -5.60 -2.52 11.27
CA VAL A 66 -4.30 -2.38 10.61
C VAL A 66 -3.23 -3.03 11.49
N PRO A 67 -2.16 -3.58 10.89
CA PRO A 67 -1.02 -4.08 11.67
C PRO A 67 -0.43 -2.99 12.57
N ASP A 68 0.18 -3.41 13.68
CA ASP A 68 0.70 -2.48 14.69
C ASP A 68 1.66 -1.45 14.11
N ASN A 69 2.48 -1.83 13.15
CA ASN A 69 3.45 -0.91 12.55
C ASN A 69 2.81 0.20 11.71
N LEU A 70 1.53 0.06 11.34
CA LEU A 70 0.78 1.11 10.63
C LEU A 70 -0.12 1.93 11.54
N HIS A 71 -0.17 1.61 12.83
CA HIS A 71 -1.14 2.22 13.75
C HIS A 71 -0.98 3.74 13.81
N ALA A 72 0.26 4.22 14.04
CA ALA A 72 0.52 5.65 14.15
C ALA A 72 0.22 6.38 12.84
N PHE A 73 0.64 5.83 11.71
CA PHE A 73 0.37 6.40 10.40
C PHE A 73 -1.14 6.51 10.13
N THR A 74 -1.88 5.45 10.44
CA THR A 74 -3.33 5.41 10.23
C THR A 74 -4.04 6.42 11.12
N GLN A 75 -3.66 6.51 12.40
CA GLN A 75 -4.25 7.48 13.31
C GLN A 75 -3.99 8.91 12.85
N ASP A 76 -2.78 9.19 12.37
CA ASP A 76 -2.46 10.52 11.86
C ASP A 76 -3.30 10.88 10.64
N LEU A 77 -3.55 9.92 9.74
CA LEU A 77 -4.45 10.14 8.61
C LEU A 77 -5.88 10.47 9.04
N VAL A 78 -6.36 9.80 10.08
CA VAL A 78 -7.72 10.03 10.59
C VAL A 78 -7.84 11.39 11.25
N GLN A 79 -6.82 11.82 11.99
CA GLN A 79 -6.89 13.00 12.84
C GLN A 79 -6.58 14.31 12.11
N LYS A 80 -5.83 14.24 11.00
CA LYS A 80 -5.36 15.44 10.30
C LYS A 80 -6.20 15.70 9.05
N PRO A 81 -6.76 16.92 8.90
CA PRO A 81 -7.47 17.28 7.67
C PRO A 81 -6.45 17.58 6.57
N LEU A 82 -6.13 16.55 5.76
CA LEU A 82 -5.15 16.65 4.70
C LEU A 82 -5.80 16.83 3.35
N GLN A 83 -5.14 17.60 2.48
CA GLN A 83 -5.49 17.73 1.07
C GLN A 83 -4.30 17.28 0.23
N LEU A 84 -4.43 16.13 -0.40
CA LEU A 84 -3.34 15.48 -1.13
C LEU A 84 -3.72 15.28 -2.61
N ALA A 85 -4.35 16.30 -3.20
CA ALA A 85 -4.86 16.21 -4.58
C ALA A 85 -3.76 15.93 -5.61
N ASP A 86 -2.52 16.28 -5.30
CA ASP A 86 -1.38 16.05 -6.20
C ASP A 86 -0.73 14.68 -6.00
N LEU A 87 -1.14 13.95 -4.98
CA LEU A 87 -0.55 12.65 -4.66
C LEU A 87 -1.31 11.54 -5.39
N ARG A 88 -0.56 10.66 -6.05
CA ARG A 88 -1.10 9.42 -6.59
C ARG A 88 -0.85 8.29 -5.60
N TYR A 89 -1.78 7.35 -5.51
CA TYR A 89 -1.64 6.22 -4.61
C TYR A 89 -2.26 4.96 -5.18
N ALA A 90 -1.85 3.83 -4.65
CA ALA A 90 -2.48 2.54 -4.89
C ALA A 90 -2.41 1.70 -3.62
N VAL A 91 -3.23 0.67 -3.55
CA VAL A 91 -3.31 -0.20 -2.37
C VAL A 91 -3.27 -1.66 -2.79
N VAL A 92 -2.39 -2.41 -2.15
CA VAL A 92 -2.34 -3.88 -2.21
C VAL A 92 -2.71 -4.38 -0.82
N ALA A 93 -3.85 -5.07 -0.73
CA ALA A 93 -4.38 -5.58 0.52
C ALA A 93 -4.29 -7.09 0.56
N LEU A 94 -3.72 -7.63 1.64
CA LEU A 94 -3.68 -9.06 1.87
C LEU A 94 -4.72 -9.42 2.93
N GLY A 95 -5.36 -10.56 2.76
CA GLY A 95 -6.35 -11.04 3.70
C GLY A 95 -6.63 -12.51 3.55
N ASP A 96 -7.46 -13.03 4.44
CA ASP A 96 -7.90 -14.41 4.47
C ASP A 96 -9.42 -14.40 4.34
N SER A 97 -9.93 -14.99 3.25
CA SER A 97 -11.37 -14.99 2.94
C SER A 97 -12.19 -15.82 3.90
N ASN A 98 -11.56 -16.60 4.78
CA ASN A 98 -12.27 -17.32 5.84
C ASN A 98 -12.74 -16.39 6.96
N TYR A 99 -12.29 -15.12 6.98
CA TYR A 99 -12.69 -14.13 7.97
C TYR A 99 -13.59 -13.07 7.35
N ASP A 100 -14.58 -12.60 8.13
CA ASP A 100 -15.47 -11.52 7.72
C ASP A 100 -14.73 -10.21 7.45
N THR A 101 -13.55 -10.07 8.04
CA THR A 101 -12.70 -8.88 7.94
C THR A 101 -11.71 -8.97 6.78
N PHE A 102 -12.01 -9.76 5.76
CA PHE A 102 -11.15 -9.94 4.60
C PHE A 102 -10.70 -8.59 4.03
N CYS A 103 -9.38 -8.38 3.99
CA CYS A 103 -8.75 -7.16 3.46
C CYS A 103 -9.24 -5.84 4.09
N ALA A 104 -9.80 -5.89 5.30
CA ALA A 104 -10.40 -4.72 5.93
C ALA A 104 -9.40 -3.59 6.15
N ALA A 105 -8.16 -3.90 6.54
CA ALA A 105 -7.14 -2.89 6.77
C ALA A 105 -6.79 -2.13 5.49
N GLY A 106 -6.59 -2.83 4.38
CA GLY A 106 -6.31 -2.19 3.09
C GLY A 106 -7.49 -1.36 2.60
N ARG A 107 -8.70 -1.86 2.79
CA ARG A 107 -9.91 -1.10 2.43
C ARG A 107 -10.04 0.19 3.23
N LEU A 108 -9.72 0.14 4.51
CA LEU A 108 -9.71 1.32 5.37
C LEU A 108 -8.71 2.36 4.89
N LEU A 109 -7.48 1.95 4.62
CA LEU A 109 -6.44 2.87 4.17
C LEU A 109 -6.77 3.46 2.80
N ASP A 110 -7.34 2.66 1.90
CA ASP A 110 -7.82 3.15 0.61
C ASP A 110 -8.86 4.27 0.82
N GLN A 111 -9.83 4.03 1.70
CA GLN A 111 -10.87 5.01 2.00
C GLN A 111 -10.29 6.29 2.61
N LEU A 112 -9.36 6.15 3.56
CA LEU A 112 -8.74 7.32 4.20
C LEU A 112 -7.95 8.16 3.21
N LEU A 113 -7.21 7.54 2.30
CA LEU A 113 -6.46 8.27 1.27
C LEU A 113 -7.40 8.91 0.26
N GLU A 114 -8.48 8.24 -0.11
CA GLU A 114 -9.50 8.82 -0.99
C GLU A 114 -10.10 10.10 -0.37
N GLN A 115 -10.31 10.10 0.95
CA GLN A 115 -10.85 11.26 1.67
C GLN A 115 -9.89 12.45 1.68
N THR A 116 -8.59 12.23 1.42
CA THR A 116 -7.62 13.32 1.28
C THR A 116 -7.62 13.92 -0.12
N ASN A 117 -8.47 13.43 -1.02
CA ASN A 117 -8.51 13.74 -2.45
C ASN A 117 -7.29 13.27 -3.24
N ALA A 118 -6.48 12.38 -2.67
CA ALA A 118 -5.41 11.74 -3.40
C ALA A 118 -5.98 10.93 -4.58
N GLN A 119 -5.21 10.83 -5.65
CA GLN A 119 -5.64 10.20 -6.89
C GLN A 119 -5.28 8.72 -6.89
N LYS A 120 -6.29 7.86 -6.80
CA LYS A 120 -6.06 6.41 -6.89
C LYS A 120 -5.72 6.04 -8.33
N ILE A 121 -4.58 5.36 -8.52
CA ILE A 121 -4.17 4.88 -9.83
C ILE A 121 -4.35 3.36 -9.89
N GLY A 122 -5.25 2.93 -10.76
CA GLY A 122 -5.61 1.53 -10.89
C GLY A 122 -6.56 1.06 -9.79
N GLU A 123 -6.89 -0.20 -9.84
CA GLU A 123 -7.77 -0.82 -8.85
C GLU A 123 -6.97 -1.33 -7.66
N ARG A 124 -7.58 -1.30 -6.48
CA ARG A 124 -6.99 -1.95 -5.30
C ARG A 124 -6.87 -3.43 -5.56
N LEU A 125 -5.68 -3.98 -5.35
CA LEU A 125 -5.47 -5.42 -5.39
C LEU A 125 -5.82 -6.00 -4.03
N GLU A 126 -6.66 -7.04 -4.03
CA GLU A 126 -6.94 -7.81 -2.81
C GLU A 126 -6.41 -9.23 -3.02
N ILE A 127 -5.45 -9.63 -2.21
CA ILE A 127 -4.83 -10.94 -2.30
C ILE A 127 -5.40 -11.82 -1.18
N ASP A 128 -6.09 -12.89 -1.59
CA ASP A 128 -6.59 -13.90 -0.65
C ASP A 128 -5.48 -14.94 -0.46
N VAL A 129 -4.87 -14.94 0.73
CA VAL A 129 -3.76 -15.85 1.03
C VAL A 129 -4.18 -17.31 1.06
N THR A 130 -5.49 -17.60 1.11
CA THR A 130 -5.99 -18.98 1.00
C THR A 130 -6.03 -19.48 -0.43
N GLN A 131 -6.04 -18.58 -1.42
CA GLN A 131 -6.10 -18.89 -2.84
C GLN A 131 -4.73 -18.88 -3.50
N HIS A 132 -3.75 -18.24 -2.87
CA HIS A 132 -2.40 -18.06 -3.42
C HIS A 132 -1.38 -18.57 -2.42
N GLU A 133 -0.78 -19.71 -2.73
CA GLU A 133 0.31 -20.27 -1.91
C GLU A 133 1.47 -19.28 -1.82
N ILE A 134 1.73 -18.57 -2.93
CA ILE A 134 2.74 -17.53 -3.01
C ILE A 134 2.05 -16.21 -3.36
N PRO A 135 1.76 -15.33 -2.36
CA PRO A 135 1.06 -14.07 -2.62
C PRO A 135 1.74 -13.17 -3.64
N GLU A 136 3.07 -13.25 -3.78
CA GLU A 136 3.83 -12.47 -4.76
C GLU A 136 3.38 -12.76 -6.19
N ASP A 137 2.87 -13.95 -6.48
CA ASP A 137 2.39 -14.30 -7.82
C ASP A 137 1.18 -13.46 -8.21
N ALA A 138 0.25 -13.24 -7.28
CA ALA A 138 -0.89 -12.37 -7.51
C ALA A 138 -0.46 -10.92 -7.71
N ALA A 139 0.54 -10.48 -6.94
CA ALA A 139 1.10 -9.15 -7.08
C ALA A 139 1.77 -8.95 -8.43
N ASP A 140 2.51 -9.95 -8.92
CA ASP A 140 3.14 -9.90 -10.24
C ASP A 140 2.11 -9.73 -11.35
N LEU A 141 1.04 -10.49 -11.29
CA LEU A 141 -0.01 -10.40 -12.31
C LEU A 141 -0.63 -9.01 -12.35
N TRP A 142 -0.93 -8.45 -11.18
CA TRP A 142 -1.47 -7.09 -11.05
C TRP A 142 -0.46 -6.06 -11.57
N PHE A 143 0.82 -6.24 -11.26
CA PHE A 143 1.88 -5.31 -11.63
C PHE A 143 2.04 -5.19 -13.14
N THR A 144 1.77 -6.24 -13.91
CA THR A 144 1.96 -6.22 -15.36
C THR A 144 1.17 -5.11 -16.06
N THR A 145 0.02 -4.74 -15.52
CA THR A 145 -0.80 -3.64 -16.05
C THR A 145 -0.65 -2.37 -15.23
N TRP A 146 -0.52 -2.51 -13.90
CA TRP A 146 -0.48 -1.35 -13.02
C TRP A 146 0.73 -0.44 -13.27
N HIS A 147 1.92 -1.02 -13.52
CA HIS A 147 3.13 -0.22 -13.72
C HIS A 147 3.01 0.72 -14.92
N LEU A 148 2.17 0.40 -15.89
CA LEU A 148 1.95 1.25 -17.06
C LEU A 148 1.27 2.57 -16.69
N LEU A 149 0.58 2.62 -15.55
CA LEU A 149 -0.10 3.82 -15.08
C LEU A 149 0.86 4.82 -14.44
N LEU A 150 2.10 4.42 -14.19
CA LEU A 150 3.10 5.28 -13.55
C LEU A 150 3.73 6.29 -14.52
N ASN A 151 3.55 6.09 -15.80
CA ASN A 151 4.17 6.93 -16.84
C ASN A 151 3.17 7.93 -17.42
#